data_305f9aab7e896ca4713f4883991788a3
#
_entry.id   305f9aab7e896ca4713f4883991788a3
#
_cell.length_a   1.000
_cell.length_b   1.000
_cell.length_c   1.000
_cell.angle_alpha   90.00
_cell.angle_beta   90.00
_cell.angle_gamma   90.00
#
_symmetry.space_group_name_H-M   'P 1'
#
loop_
_entity.id
_entity.type
_entity.pdbx_description
1 polymer ?
#
loop_
_entity_poly.entity_id
_entity_poly.type
_entity_poly.pdbx_seq_one_letter_code
_entity_poly.pdbx_strand_id
1 'polypeptide(L)'
;MPASASLNASARSDNGKGAARKIRMAGNIPAVIYGHGRQPMSLTINARETDRLLQRISTGATVIELNIDGAVAKTLIREVQRHPYKKQIMHIDFQELVVGETISMYVPLVFVGVPDGVRNEGGILDQVMHQLHIAVDPASIPNHLDVDVSHLKVGKSLHVADLVLPAGIKVLDDTEAT
;
A
#
# COMPACT_ATOMS: atom_id res chain seq x y z
N MET A 1 -13.18 0.07 11.89
CA MET A 1 -13.33 1.25 11.02
C MET A 1 -12.01 1.43 10.31
N PRO A 2 -11.92 1.34 8.97
CA PRO A 2 -10.71 1.71 8.28
C PRO A 2 -10.42 3.19 8.59
N ALA A 3 -9.23 3.49 9.08
CA ALA A 3 -8.82 4.86 9.32
C ALA A 3 -8.75 5.55 7.95
N SER A 4 -9.72 6.40 7.64
CA SER A 4 -9.67 7.24 6.45
C SER A 4 -8.52 8.23 6.65
N ALA A 5 -7.46 8.01 5.92
CA ALA A 5 -6.34 8.91 5.87
C ALA A 5 -6.66 10.01 4.87
N SER A 6 -6.56 11.28 5.26
CA SER A 6 -6.78 12.41 4.36
C SER A 6 -5.48 13.16 4.09
N LEU A 7 -5.32 13.68 2.88
CA LEU A 7 -4.18 14.46 2.45
C LEU A 7 -4.63 15.59 1.52
N ASN A 8 -4.07 16.79 1.71
CA ASN A 8 -4.33 17.92 0.84
C ASN A 8 -3.35 17.95 -0.33
N ALA A 9 -3.88 18.22 -1.52
CA ALA A 9 -3.13 18.34 -2.75
C ALA A 9 -3.61 19.56 -3.54
N SER A 10 -2.71 20.17 -4.30
CA SER A 10 -3.04 21.21 -5.27
C SER A 10 -2.68 20.76 -6.68
N ALA A 11 -3.56 21.04 -7.64
CA ALA A 11 -3.30 20.75 -9.03
C ALA A 11 -2.19 21.67 -9.56
N ARG A 12 -1.37 21.15 -10.49
CA ARG A 12 -0.31 21.92 -11.16
C ARG A 12 -0.31 21.69 -12.66
N SER A 13 -0.02 22.74 -13.39
CA SER A 13 0.19 22.71 -14.84
C SER A 13 1.67 22.54 -15.21
N ASP A 14 2.58 23.02 -14.34
CA ASP A 14 4.01 22.98 -14.58
C ASP A 14 4.57 21.57 -14.47
N ASN A 15 5.12 21.08 -15.58
CA ASN A 15 5.71 19.75 -15.67
C ASN A 15 7.22 19.84 -15.97
N GLY A 16 7.92 18.72 -15.75
CA GLY A 16 9.33 18.55 -16.09
C GLY A 16 10.29 18.69 -14.91
N LYS A 17 11.58 18.42 -15.19
CA LYS A 17 12.65 18.29 -14.17
C LYS A 17 12.88 19.56 -13.34
N GLY A 18 12.80 20.73 -13.98
CA GLY A 18 13.02 22.02 -13.31
C GLY A 18 11.90 22.35 -12.32
N ALA A 19 10.63 22.16 -12.72
CA ALA A 19 9.46 22.37 -11.88
C ALA A 19 9.47 21.42 -10.67
N ALA A 20 9.71 20.12 -10.89
CA ALA A 20 9.80 19.14 -9.83
C ALA A 20 10.92 19.45 -8.82
N ARG A 21 12.06 19.96 -9.27
CA ARG A 21 13.14 20.39 -8.37
C ARG A 21 12.72 21.58 -7.50
N LYS A 22 12.06 22.59 -8.07
CA LYS A 22 11.56 23.77 -7.30
C LYS A 22 10.55 23.35 -6.23
N ILE A 23 9.61 22.45 -6.58
CA ILE A 23 8.61 21.90 -5.65
C ILE A 23 9.30 21.26 -4.45
N ARG A 24 10.30 20.40 -4.68
CA ARG A 24 11.04 19.72 -3.60
C ARG A 24 11.85 20.69 -2.75
N MET A 25 12.41 21.73 -3.34
CA MET A 25 13.13 22.78 -2.61
C MET A 25 12.19 23.61 -1.71
N ALA A 26 10.92 23.76 -2.11
CA ALA A 26 9.88 24.42 -1.33
C ALA A 26 9.28 23.54 -0.21
N GLY A 27 9.82 22.32 0.02
CA GLY A 27 9.32 21.41 1.04
C GLY A 27 8.06 20.63 0.63
N ASN A 28 7.78 20.56 -0.67
CA ASN A 28 6.65 19.82 -1.22
C ASN A 28 7.13 18.61 -2.05
N ILE A 29 6.20 17.70 -2.35
CA ILE A 29 6.43 16.51 -3.16
C ILE A 29 5.60 16.62 -4.42
N PRO A 30 6.19 16.44 -5.62
CA PRO A 30 5.44 16.24 -6.84
C PRO A 30 4.75 14.88 -6.81
N ALA A 31 3.49 14.84 -7.21
CA ALA A 31 2.70 13.64 -7.30
C ALA A 31 1.89 13.61 -8.60
N VAL A 32 1.30 12.47 -8.90
CA VAL A 32 0.38 12.29 -10.01
C VAL A 32 -0.82 11.47 -9.53
N ILE A 33 -2.02 11.81 -10.01
CA ILE A 33 -3.22 11.00 -9.87
C ILE A 33 -3.66 10.53 -11.25
N TYR A 34 -3.99 9.24 -11.36
CA TYR A 34 -4.51 8.60 -12.56
C TYR A 34 -5.50 7.49 -12.21
N GLY A 35 -6.22 6.99 -13.20
CA GLY A 35 -7.19 5.89 -13.08
C GLY A 35 -8.54 6.25 -13.71
N HIS A 36 -9.39 5.24 -13.89
CA HIS A 36 -10.76 5.35 -14.34
C HIS A 36 -10.96 6.18 -15.63
N GLY A 37 -10.12 5.97 -16.64
CA GLY A 37 -10.23 6.73 -17.91
C GLY A 37 -9.93 8.23 -17.80
N ARG A 38 -9.62 8.73 -16.60
CA ARG A 38 -9.21 10.11 -16.36
C ARG A 38 -7.83 10.37 -16.94
N GLN A 39 -7.64 11.52 -17.55
CA GLN A 39 -6.29 11.95 -17.91
C GLN A 39 -5.45 12.17 -16.65
N PRO A 40 -4.19 11.68 -16.64
CA PRO A 40 -3.30 11.89 -15.50
C PRO A 40 -3.17 13.37 -15.14
N MET A 41 -3.38 13.67 -13.85
CA MET A 41 -3.27 15.03 -13.33
C MET A 41 -2.04 15.13 -12.43
N SER A 42 -1.21 16.14 -12.70
CA SER A 42 -0.05 16.44 -11.87
C SER A 42 -0.45 17.21 -10.63
N LEU A 43 0.08 16.79 -9.48
CA LEU A 43 -0.24 17.34 -8.17
C LEU A 43 1.01 17.79 -7.42
N THR A 44 0.78 18.63 -6.42
CA THR A 44 1.76 19.02 -5.40
C THR A 44 1.17 18.76 -4.03
N ILE A 45 1.91 18.06 -3.17
CA ILE A 45 1.49 17.70 -1.81
C ILE A 45 2.55 18.15 -0.79
N ASN A 46 2.15 18.38 0.46
CA ASN A 46 3.06 18.79 1.51
C ASN A 46 3.92 17.62 1.99
N ALA A 47 5.25 17.79 2.01
CA ALA A 47 6.18 16.71 2.36
C ALA A 47 6.05 16.26 3.82
N ARG A 48 5.85 17.19 4.76
CA ARG A 48 5.75 16.88 6.20
C ARG A 48 4.45 16.13 6.54
N GLU A 49 3.34 16.56 5.95
CA GLU A 49 2.04 15.89 6.14
C GLU A 49 2.07 14.49 5.55
N THR A 50 2.61 14.36 4.36
CA THR A 50 2.75 13.07 3.67
C THR A 50 3.64 12.11 4.45
N ASP A 51 4.78 12.56 4.95
CA ASP A 51 5.70 11.71 5.71
C ASP A 51 5.06 11.20 7.01
N ARG A 52 4.34 12.07 7.74
CA ARG A 52 3.57 11.69 8.93
C ARG A 52 2.46 10.68 8.62
N LEU A 53 1.80 10.85 7.49
CA LEU A 53 0.76 9.93 7.04
C LEU A 53 1.34 8.55 6.74
N LEU A 54 2.42 8.49 5.94
CA LEU A 54 3.07 7.24 5.52
C LEU A 54 3.68 6.44 6.69
N GLN A 55 3.96 7.09 7.82
CA GLN A 55 4.40 6.39 9.04
C GLN A 55 3.26 5.68 9.78
N ARG A 56 2.00 6.01 9.48
CA ARG A 56 0.81 5.50 10.19
C ARG A 56 0.00 4.51 9.36
N ILE A 57 0.25 4.43 8.08
CA ILE A 57 -0.52 3.63 7.14
C ILE A 57 0.33 2.56 6.47
N SER A 58 -0.30 1.47 6.07
CA SER A 58 0.30 0.49 5.15
C SER A 58 0.22 1.03 3.73
N THR A 59 1.39 1.40 3.19
CA THR A 59 1.49 1.90 1.80
C THR A 59 1.01 0.82 0.84
N GLY A 60 0.08 1.17 -0.05
CA GLY A 60 -0.48 0.24 -1.04
C GLY A 60 -1.75 -0.50 -0.60
N ALA A 61 -2.10 -0.52 0.71
CA ALA A 61 -3.29 -1.17 1.22
C ALA A 61 -4.29 -0.23 1.90
N THR A 62 -3.95 1.05 2.08
CA THR A 62 -4.81 2.02 2.76
C THR A 62 -5.44 3.00 1.77
N VAL A 63 -6.76 3.14 1.83
CA VAL A 63 -7.49 4.15 1.05
C VAL A 63 -7.23 5.55 1.63
N ILE A 64 -6.84 6.48 0.76
CA ILE A 64 -6.56 7.86 1.11
C ILE A 64 -7.57 8.79 0.44
N GLU A 65 -8.19 9.64 1.22
CA GLU A 65 -9.01 10.74 0.73
C GLU A 65 -8.10 11.91 0.34
N LEU A 66 -7.91 12.09 -0.96
CA LEU A 66 -7.10 13.17 -1.50
C LEU A 66 -7.99 14.38 -1.80
N ASN A 67 -7.79 15.46 -1.06
CA ASN A 67 -8.49 16.73 -1.29
C ASN A 67 -7.70 17.55 -2.32
N ILE A 68 -8.21 17.63 -3.53
CA ILE A 68 -7.58 18.36 -4.65
C ILE A 68 -8.36 19.64 -4.89
N ASP A 69 -7.82 20.77 -4.46
CA ASP A 69 -8.43 22.10 -4.64
C ASP A 69 -9.93 22.15 -4.24
N GLY A 70 -10.32 21.40 -3.18
CA GLY A 70 -11.68 21.34 -2.66
C GLY A 70 -12.50 20.14 -3.17
N ALA A 71 -12.01 19.39 -4.15
CA ALA A 71 -12.62 18.14 -4.60
C ALA A 71 -11.97 16.95 -3.89
N VAL A 72 -12.77 16.05 -3.31
CA VAL A 72 -12.28 14.86 -2.61
C VAL A 72 -12.32 13.66 -3.56
N ALA A 73 -11.17 13.02 -3.76
CA ALA A 73 -11.02 11.79 -4.49
C ALA A 73 -10.53 10.66 -3.56
N LYS A 74 -11.15 9.48 -3.65
CA LYS A 74 -10.65 8.28 -2.97
C LYS A 74 -9.53 7.67 -3.80
N THR A 75 -8.38 7.49 -3.20
CA THR A 75 -7.17 7.06 -3.90
C THR A 75 -6.41 6.00 -3.14
N LEU A 76 -5.60 5.26 -3.87
CA LEU A 76 -4.61 4.33 -3.33
C LEU A 76 -3.22 4.80 -3.75
N ILE A 77 -2.24 4.68 -2.86
CA ILE A 77 -0.83 4.90 -3.23
C ILE A 77 -0.33 3.67 -3.97
N ARG A 78 0.09 3.87 -5.22
CA ARG A 78 0.70 2.81 -6.04
C ARG A 78 2.19 2.73 -5.85
N GLU A 79 2.85 3.87 -5.82
CA GLU A 79 4.30 3.93 -5.71
C GLU A 79 4.73 5.14 -4.88
N VAL A 80 5.74 4.94 -4.05
CA VAL A 80 6.44 5.99 -3.32
C VAL A 80 7.91 5.94 -3.67
N GLN A 81 8.35 6.87 -4.49
CA GLN A 81 9.76 6.99 -4.87
C GLN A 81 10.52 7.75 -3.78
N ARG A 82 11.52 7.11 -3.21
CA ARG A 82 12.38 7.68 -2.16
C ARG A 82 13.78 7.96 -2.69
N HIS A 83 14.40 9.00 -2.14
CA HIS A 83 15.80 9.28 -2.46
C HIS A 83 16.70 8.20 -1.85
N PRO A 84 17.69 7.63 -2.59
CA PRO A 84 18.48 6.50 -2.13
C PRO A 84 19.32 6.77 -0.86
N TYR A 85 19.77 8.00 -0.67
CA TYR A 85 20.63 8.38 0.46
C TYR A 85 20.00 9.37 1.45
N LYS A 86 18.94 10.09 1.05
CA LYS A 86 18.28 11.08 1.90
C LYS A 86 16.91 10.54 2.32
N LYS A 87 16.49 10.79 3.55
CA LYS A 87 15.13 10.53 4.00
C LYS A 87 14.15 11.52 3.35
N GLN A 88 14.03 11.48 2.03
CA GLN A 88 13.22 12.38 1.24
C GLN A 88 12.40 11.61 0.23
N ILE A 89 11.11 11.89 0.18
CA ILE A 89 10.22 11.35 -0.85
C ILE A 89 10.38 12.22 -2.11
N MET A 90 10.58 11.54 -3.24
CA MET A 90 10.84 12.17 -4.52
C MET A 90 9.58 12.31 -5.36
N HIS A 91 8.69 11.32 -5.32
CA HIS A 91 7.44 11.27 -6.07
C HIS A 91 6.46 10.32 -5.40
N ILE A 92 5.16 10.56 -5.60
CA ILE A 92 4.10 9.64 -5.20
C ILE A 92 3.09 9.52 -6.34
N ASP A 93 2.72 8.27 -6.62
CA ASP A 93 1.71 7.91 -7.59
C ASP A 93 0.43 7.50 -6.87
N PHE A 94 -0.66 8.19 -7.20
CA PHE A 94 -1.99 7.89 -6.69
C PHE A 94 -2.85 7.29 -7.80
N GLN A 95 -3.52 6.20 -7.49
CA GLN A 95 -4.57 5.65 -8.32
C GLN A 95 -5.93 6.02 -7.76
N GLU A 96 -6.78 6.64 -8.56
CA GLU A 96 -8.16 6.93 -8.20
C GLU A 96 -8.97 5.62 -8.12
N LEU A 97 -9.79 5.50 -7.09
CA LEU A 97 -10.62 4.34 -6.83
C LEU A 97 -12.06 4.64 -7.21
N VAL A 98 -12.64 3.75 -8.02
CA VAL A 98 -14.05 3.83 -8.39
C VAL A 98 -14.75 2.57 -7.92
N VAL A 99 -15.93 2.74 -7.34
CA VAL A 99 -16.76 1.62 -6.85
C VAL A 99 -17.17 0.74 -8.04
N GLY A 100 -16.96 -0.56 -7.90
CA GLY A 100 -17.29 -1.56 -8.92
C GLY A 100 -16.14 -1.97 -9.84
N GLU A 101 -14.96 -1.36 -9.72
CA GLU A 101 -13.74 -1.80 -10.39
C GLU A 101 -12.88 -2.64 -9.44
N THR A 102 -12.52 -3.85 -9.85
CA THR A 102 -11.58 -4.68 -9.11
C THR A 102 -10.16 -4.13 -9.28
N ILE A 103 -9.48 -3.90 -8.19
CA ILE A 103 -8.08 -3.44 -8.19
C ILE A 103 -7.15 -4.53 -7.68
N SER A 104 -5.99 -4.66 -8.33
CA SER A 104 -4.90 -5.51 -7.88
C SER A 104 -3.97 -4.73 -6.96
N MET A 105 -3.58 -5.32 -5.83
CA MET A 105 -2.71 -4.68 -4.85
C MET A 105 -1.91 -5.69 -4.04
N TYR A 106 -0.84 -5.22 -3.41
CA TYR A 106 -0.08 -6.00 -2.43
C TYR A 106 -0.53 -5.66 -1.02
N VAL A 107 -0.94 -6.67 -0.27
CA VAL A 107 -1.37 -6.53 1.13
C VAL A 107 -0.36 -7.23 2.03
N PRO A 108 0.13 -6.56 3.09
CA PRO A 108 1.09 -7.15 4.01
C PRO A 108 0.46 -8.31 4.79
N LEU A 109 1.25 -9.37 5.00
CA LEU A 109 0.91 -10.50 5.85
C LEU A 109 1.40 -10.22 7.27
N VAL A 110 0.53 -10.45 8.25
CA VAL A 110 0.86 -10.35 9.69
C VAL A 110 0.75 -11.74 10.28
N PHE A 111 1.88 -12.28 10.72
CA PHE A 111 1.93 -13.60 11.34
C PHE A 111 1.49 -13.52 12.80
N VAL A 112 0.45 -14.26 13.14
CA VAL A 112 -0.15 -14.29 14.47
C VAL A 112 0.19 -15.61 15.15
N GLY A 113 0.54 -15.53 16.43
CA GLY A 113 0.92 -16.71 17.24
C GLY A 113 2.42 -17.02 17.21
N VAL A 114 2.81 -18.00 18.00
CA VAL A 114 4.18 -18.54 18.05
C VAL A 114 4.14 -19.97 17.55
N PRO A 115 4.87 -20.30 16.47
CA PRO A 115 4.88 -21.65 15.92
C PRO A 115 5.29 -22.71 16.95
N ASP A 116 4.60 -23.83 16.92
CA ASP A 116 4.90 -24.98 17.83
C ASP A 116 6.34 -25.47 17.63
N GLY A 117 6.82 -25.49 16.39
CA GLY A 117 8.20 -25.83 16.07
C GLY A 117 9.25 -24.87 16.64
N VAL A 118 8.92 -23.58 16.78
CA VAL A 118 9.81 -22.60 17.43
C VAL A 118 9.80 -22.80 18.95
N ARG A 119 8.60 -22.98 19.53
CA ARG A 119 8.41 -23.10 20.97
C ARG A 119 8.99 -24.39 21.56
N ASN A 120 8.72 -25.53 20.92
CA ASN A 120 8.96 -26.84 21.49
C ASN A 120 10.16 -27.57 20.86
N GLU A 121 10.53 -27.21 19.62
CA GLU A 121 11.54 -27.94 18.84
C GLU A 121 12.78 -27.10 18.54
N GLY A 122 12.82 -25.83 18.98
CA GLY A 122 13.95 -24.90 18.74
C GLY A 122 14.16 -24.50 17.29
N GLY A 123 13.11 -24.59 16.46
CA GLY A 123 13.12 -24.17 15.07
C GLY A 123 13.15 -22.64 14.92
N ILE A 124 13.36 -22.19 13.71
CA ILE A 124 13.30 -20.76 13.31
C ILE A 124 12.19 -20.63 12.28
N LEU A 125 11.31 -19.62 12.46
CA LEU A 125 10.33 -19.25 11.44
C LEU A 125 11.00 -18.41 10.37
N ASP A 126 11.07 -18.93 9.15
CA ASP A 126 11.53 -18.19 7.99
C ASP A 126 10.31 -17.61 7.23
N GLN A 127 10.31 -16.30 7.04
CA GLN A 127 9.22 -15.57 6.37
C GLN A 127 9.66 -15.22 4.95
N VAL A 128 9.39 -16.09 4.01
CA VAL A 128 9.76 -15.89 2.60
C VAL A 128 8.86 -14.84 1.95
N MET A 129 7.55 -14.91 2.22
CA MET A 129 6.56 -13.99 1.68
C MET A 129 6.09 -12.99 2.75
N HIS A 130 6.20 -11.71 2.48
CA HIS A 130 5.78 -10.63 3.38
C HIS A 130 4.51 -9.92 2.92
N GLN A 131 4.16 -10.05 1.65
CA GLN A 131 3.01 -9.41 1.02
C GLN A 131 2.36 -10.39 0.05
N LEU A 132 1.03 -10.34 -0.04
CA LEU A 132 0.24 -11.15 -0.98
C LEU A 132 -0.36 -10.25 -2.05
N HIS A 133 -0.23 -10.65 -3.31
CA HIS A 133 -0.84 -9.96 -4.44
C HIS A 133 -2.29 -10.41 -4.60
N ILE A 134 -3.21 -9.51 -4.38
CA ILE A 134 -4.65 -9.80 -4.41
C ILE A 134 -5.40 -8.86 -5.35
N ALA A 135 -6.54 -9.33 -5.83
CA ALA A 135 -7.53 -8.50 -6.50
C ALA A 135 -8.76 -8.38 -5.58
N VAL A 136 -9.18 -7.14 -5.33
CA VAL A 136 -10.22 -6.82 -4.35
C VAL A 136 -11.04 -5.61 -4.80
N ASP A 137 -12.31 -5.52 -4.33
CA ASP A 137 -13.15 -4.35 -4.50
C ASP A 137 -12.64 -3.21 -3.58
N PRO A 138 -12.58 -1.95 -4.06
CA PRO A 138 -12.20 -0.78 -3.26
C PRO A 138 -12.97 -0.61 -1.94
N ALA A 139 -14.18 -1.15 -1.85
CA ALA A 139 -14.99 -1.08 -0.64
C ALA A 139 -14.54 -2.03 0.47
N SER A 140 -13.79 -3.09 0.14
CA SER A 140 -13.41 -4.17 1.07
C SER A 140 -11.90 -4.39 1.19
N ILE A 141 -11.11 -3.36 0.97
CA ILE A 141 -9.65 -3.42 1.07
C ILE A 141 -9.22 -3.72 2.51
N PRO A 142 -8.52 -4.86 2.78
CA PRO A 142 -7.94 -5.13 4.08
C PRO A 142 -6.62 -4.38 4.25
N ASN A 143 -6.36 -3.84 5.43
CA ASN A 143 -5.08 -3.19 5.74
C ASN A 143 -3.93 -4.20 5.89
N HIS A 144 -4.24 -5.43 6.31
CA HIS A 144 -3.34 -6.57 6.48
C HIS A 144 -4.14 -7.86 6.43
N LEU A 145 -3.45 -8.97 6.23
CA LEU A 145 -4.00 -10.31 6.32
C LEU A 145 -3.33 -11.03 7.48
N ASP A 146 -4.13 -11.50 8.43
CA ASP A 146 -3.64 -12.27 9.57
C ASP A 146 -3.44 -13.73 9.16
N VAL A 147 -2.24 -14.24 9.43
CA VAL A 147 -1.84 -15.63 9.16
C VAL A 147 -1.51 -16.31 10.49
N ASP A 148 -2.33 -17.27 10.90
CA ASP A 148 -2.06 -18.05 12.10
C ASP A 148 -1.00 -19.12 11.84
N VAL A 149 0.14 -18.95 12.47
CA VAL A 149 1.29 -19.87 12.36
C VAL A 149 1.45 -20.76 13.62
N SER A 150 0.54 -20.69 14.57
CA SER A 150 0.66 -21.39 15.87
C SER A 150 0.82 -22.89 15.73
N HIS A 151 0.20 -23.49 14.71
CA HIS A 151 0.21 -24.93 14.48
C HIS A 151 1.42 -25.44 13.65
N LEU A 152 2.30 -24.52 13.22
CA LEU A 152 3.41 -24.88 12.32
C LEU A 152 4.53 -25.60 13.09
N LYS A 153 4.93 -26.77 12.59
CA LYS A 153 6.01 -27.62 13.13
C LYS A 153 7.27 -27.51 12.27
N VAL A 154 8.42 -27.93 12.85
CA VAL A 154 9.69 -27.97 12.10
C VAL A 154 9.57 -28.84 10.85
N GLY A 155 10.08 -28.34 9.72
CA GLY A 155 10.01 -29.01 8.43
C GLY A 155 8.66 -28.96 7.73
N LYS A 156 7.71 -28.18 8.24
CA LYS A 156 6.44 -27.88 7.56
C LYS A 156 6.43 -26.46 7.03
N SER A 157 5.83 -26.29 5.87
CA SER A 157 5.60 -25.00 5.22
C SER A 157 4.11 -24.67 5.20
N LEU A 158 3.79 -23.38 5.21
CA LEU A 158 2.46 -22.87 4.96
C LEU A 158 2.43 -22.27 3.56
N HIS A 159 1.47 -22.68 2.75
CA HIS A 159 1.31 -22.19 1.39
C HIS A 159 0.16 -21.21 1.29
N VAL A 160 0.15 -20.41 0.23
CA VAL A 160 -0.91 -19.41 -0.03
C VAL A 160 -2.30 -20.08 -0.09
N ALA A 161 -2.37 -21.34 -0.56
CA ALA A 161 -3.61 -22.12 -0.58
C ALA A 161 -4.21 -22.40 0.80
N ASP A 162 -3.39 -22.42 1.86
CA ASP A 162 -3.81 -22.73 3.22
C ASP A 162 -4.33 -21.49 3.97
N LEU A 163 -4.22 -20.31 3.36
CA LEU A 163 -4.62 -19.05 4.00
C LEU A 163 -6.14 -18.89 4.05
N VAL A 164 -6.66 -18.54 5.21
CA VAL A 164 -8.06 -18.18 5.39
C VAL A 164 -8.26 -16.73 4.95
N LEU A 165 -8.78 -16.53 3.74
CA LEU A 165 -8.97 -15.21 3.18
C LEU A 165 -10.41 -14.72 3.42
N PRO A 166 -10.62 -13.41 3.67
CA PRO A 166 -11.95 -12.81 3.72
C PRO A 166 -12.70 -12.94 2.39
N ALA A 167 -14.02 -12.95 2.46
CA ALA A 167 -14.85 -13.03 1.27
C ALA A 167 -14.63 -11.82 0.34
N GLY A 168 -14.56 -12.08 -0.97
CA GLY A 168 -14.38 -11.04 -1.99
C GLY A 168 -12.92 -10.76 -2.39
N ILE A 169 -11.97 -11.48 -1.82
CA ILE A 169 -10.55 -11.39 -2.20
C ILE A 169 -10.21 -12.52 -3.17
N LYS A 170 -9.60 -12.17 -4.30
CA LYS A 170 -9.05 -13.12 -5.25
C LYS A 170 -7.52 -13.02 -5.24
N VAL A 171 -6.84 -14.13 -4.96
CA VAL A 171 -5.37 -14.19 -5.00
C VAL A 171 -4.92 -14.20 -6.46
N LEU A 172 -3.88 -13.43 -6.74
CA LEU A 172 -3.22 -13.36 -8.05
C LEU A 172 -1.84 -14.02 -8.04
N ASP A 173 -1.26 -14.24 -6.86
CA ASP A 173 -0.01 -14.97 -6.69
C ASP A 173 -0.22 -16.47 -6.88
N ASP A 174 0.89 -17.19 -7.07
CA ASP A 174 0.87 -18.65 -7.17
C ASP A 174 0.44 -19.26 -5.84
N THR A 175 -0.55 -20.14 -5.89
CA THR A 175 -1.12 -20.82 -4.72
C THR A 175 -0.14 -21.80 -4.06
N GLU A 176 0.89 -22.26 -4.78
CA GLU A 176 1.95 -23.12 -4.25
C GLU A 176 3.12 -22.33 -3.64
N ALA A 177 3.12 -20.99 -3.74
CA ALA A 177 4.14 -20.15 -3.09
C ALA A 177 4.08 -20.29 -1.56
N THR A 178 5.26 -20.22 -0.95
CA THR A 178 5.46 -20.45 0.50
C THR A 178 5.81 -19.14 1.19
#